data_c61ebc862880f454a19707c655063ca3
#
_entry.id   c61ebc862880f454a19707c655063ca3
#
_cell.length_a   1.000
_cell.length_b   1.000
_cell.length_c   1.000
_cell.angle_alpha   90.00
_cell.angle_beta   90.00
_cell.angle_gamma   90.00
#
_symmetry.space_group_name_H-M   'P 1'
#
loop_
_entity.id
_entity.type
_entity.pdbx_description
1 polymer ?
#
loop_
_entity_poly.entity_id
_entity_poly.type
_entity_poly.pdbx_seq_one_letter_code
_entity_poly.pdbx_strand_id
1 'polypeptide(L)'
;YQAEAAFSLCAVHVHHGIRGEEADRDERVVRETCEKWTIPFLSYHYPVPELAKKWKMGLEETGRKVRQDAFSRAEADYFGKSETADLQGGGRVSAAREGKLRIRIALAHNENDVAETLLHNLCRGTGLKGLASILPVRDEIIRPILCLNKQEIVNYLIKEQIPYVTDSTNLTDDYTRNKIRHQILPILEEQVNASAVRHMAETASLVSQAEEYLSRQGERLVKKYGENRERGIFLSEAFWRDEPAIASYGVLQVFEELAGKRKDFTAAHVKSVESLLKLQVGRRINLPYDLAALRTYGGILLGERQLLGMSDRNLSSKEY
;
A
#
# COMPACT_ATOMS: atom_id res chain seq x y z
N TYR A 1 18.58 5.86 -20.83
CA TYR A 1 18.14 6.50 -19.55
C TYR A 1 19.03 6.10 -18.37
N GLN A 2 19.47 4.83 -18.26
CA GLN A 2 20.37 4.41 -17.17
C GLN A 2 21.75 5.09 -17.23
N ALA A 3 22.23 5.41 -18.43
CA ALA A 3 23.49 6.11 -18.63
C ALA A 3 23.40 7.62 -18.32
N GLU A 4 22.20 8.20 -18.37
CA GLU A 4 21.95 9.61 -18.09
C GLU A 4 21.49 9.85 -16.63
N ALA A 5 20.86 8.86 -16.01
CA ALA A 5 20.43 8.91 -14.63
C ALA A 5 21.34 8.00 -13.77
N ALA A 6 21.90 8.54 -12.70
CA ALA A 6 22.77 7.81 -11.78
C ALA A 6 22.00 6.80 -10.93
N PHE A 7 21.40 5.77 -11.55
CA PHE A 7 20.74 4.67 -10.84
C PHE A 7 21.15 3.31 -11.42
N SER A 8 21.10 2.26 -10.59
CA SER A 8 21.26 0.87 -11.00
C SER A 8 19.89 0.21 -11.07
N LEU A 9 19.68 -0.67 -12.06
CA LEU A 9 18.45 -1.42 -12.26
C LEU A 9 18.72 -2.90 -12.10
N CYS A 10 17.84 -3.61 -11.38
CA CYS A 10 17.81 -5.06 -11.28
C CYS A 10 16.37 -5.55 -11.50
N ALA A 11 16.20 -6.57 -12.32
CA ALA A 11 14.90 -7.20 -12.53
C ALA A 11 14.71 -8.36 -11.54
N VAL A 12 13.51 -8.42 -10.93
CA VAL A 12 13.14 -9.48 -9.99
C VAL A 12 11.93 -10.22 -10.52
N HIS A 13 12.08 -11.51 -10.76
CA HIS A 13 10.98 -12.42 -11.10
C HIS A 13 10.56 -13.25 -9.88
N VAL A 14 9.25 -13.42 -9.69
CA VAL A 14 8.70 -14.24 -8.61
C VAL A 14 7.87 -15.35 -9.20
N HIS A 15 8.42 -16.56 -9.19
CA HIS A 15 7.73 -17.75 -9.64
C HIS A 15 6.85 -18.33 -8.53
N HIS A 16 5.54 -18.33 -8.74
CA HIS A 16 4.57 -18.70 -7.70
C HIS A 16 4.27 -20.20 -7.58
N GLY A 17 4.79 -21.03 -8.48
CA GLY A 17 4.55 -22.48 -8.48
C GLY A 17 3.09 -22.88 -8.78
N ILE A 18 2.32 -22.03 -9.48
CA ILE A 18 0.88 -22.27 -9.72
C ILE A 18 0.64 -22.83 -11.12
N ARG A 19 1.35 -22.35 -12.16
CA ARG A 19 1.06 -22.60 -13.58
C ARG A 19 2.01 -23.58 -14.28
N GLY A 20 2.90 -24.25 -13.53
CA GLY A 20 3.85 -25.21 -14.10
C GLY A 20 4.65 -24.64 -15.28
N GLU A 21 4.65 -25.34 -16.43
CA GLU A 21 5.41 -24.98 -17.63
C GLU A 21 5.15 -23.56 -18.18
N GLU A 22 3.95 -23.01 -17.97
CA GLU A 22 3.66 -21.63 -18.38
C GLU A 22 4.46 -20.63 -17.54
N ALA A 23 4.56 -20.86 -16.25
CA ALA A 23 5.34 -19.99 -15.37
C ALA A 23 6.84 -20.07 -15.67
N ASP A 24 7.34 -21.26 -16.03
CA ASP A 24 8.71 -21.49 -16.47
C ASP A 24 8.99 -20.77 -17.81
N ARG A 25 8.04 -20.81 -18.75
CA ARG A 25 8.12 -20.05 -20.00
C ARG A 25 8.19 -18.54 -19.73
N ASP A 26 7.32 -18.04 -18.86
CA ASP A 26 7.25 -16.61 -18.53
C ASP A 26 8.56 -16.14 -17.89
N GLU A 27 9.14 -16.91 -16.98
CA GLU A 27 10.45 -16.64 -16.40
C GLU A 27 11.56 -16.60 -17.46
N ARG A 28 11.54 -17.55 -18.40
CA ARG A 28 12.53 -17.62 -19.48
C ARG A 28 12.49 -16.35 -20.34
N VAL A 29 11.32 -15.90 -20.76
CA VAL A 29 11.17 -14.68 -21.56
C VAL A 29 11.71 -13.47 -20.85
N VAL A 30 11.45 -13.32 -19.53
CA VAL A 30 11.99 -12.21 -18.73
C VAL A 30 13.51 -12.33 -18.65
N ARG A 31 14.06 -13.50 -18.40
CA ARG A 31 15.50 -13.76 -18.31
C ARG A 31 16.22 -13.39 -19.61
N GLU A 32 15.75 -13.90 -20.76
CA GLU A 32 16.32 -13.61 -22.09
C GLU A 32 16.27 -12.11 -22.42
N THR A 33 15.18 -11.45 -22.03
CA THR A 33 15.04 -9.99 -22.21
C THR A 33 16.07 -9.23 -21.35
N CYS A 34 16.25 -9.64 -20.11
CA CYS A 34 17.24 -9.04 -19.22
C CYS A 34 18.68 -9.26 -19.72
N GLU A 35 18.99 -10.45 -20.23
CA GLU A 35 20.28 -10.77 -20.82
C GLU A 35 20.56 -9.88 -22.04
N LYS A 36 19.58 -9.76 -22.96
CA LYS A 36 19.67 -8.89 -24.15
C LYS A 36 19.96 -7.43 -23.78
N TRP A 37 19.42 -6.94 -22.67
CA TRP A 37 19.59 -5.56 -22.23
C TRP A 37 20.64 -5.37 -21.14
N THR A 38 21.37 -6.42 -20.82
CA THR A 38 22.41 -6.41 -19.77
C THR A 38 21.86 -5.91 -18.43
N ILE A 39 20.62 -6.32 -18.09
CA ILE A 39 19.98 -6.02 -16.81
C ILE A 39 20.21 -7.20 -15.87
N PRO A 40 20.78 -7.01 -14.68
CA PRO A 40 20.85 -8.06 -13.65
C PRO A 40 19.46 -8.65 -13.36
N PHE A 41 19.38 -9.98 -13.31
CA PHE A 41 18.14 -10.72 -13.14
C PHE A 41 18.22 -11.64 -11.93
N LEU A 42 17.24 -11.53 -11.04
CA LEU A 42 17.04 -12.40 -9.89
C LEU A 42 15.70 -13.12 -10.01
N SER A 43 15.68 -14.42 -9.75
CA SER A 43 14.45 -15.22 -9.72
C SER A 43 14.30 -15.94 -8.38
N TYR A 44 13.10 -15.85 -7.82
CA TYR A 44 12.72 -16.50 -6.57
C TYR A 44 11.50 -17.39 -6.78
N HIS A 45 11.61 -18.66 -6.35
CA HIS A 45 10.57 -19.65 -6.50
C HIS A 45 9.89 -19.92 -5.16
N TYR A 46 8.55 -19.85 -5.14
CA TYR A 46 7.72 -20.12 -3.97
C TYR A 46 6.60 -21.09 -4.30
N PRO A 47 6.39 -22.14 -3.51
CA PRO A 47 5.25 -23.06 -3.66
C PRO A 47 4.00 -22.41 -3.03
N VAL A 48 3.44 -21.38 -3.70
CA VAL A 48 2.32 -20.59 -3.17
C VAL A 48 1.11 -21.42 -2.77
N PRO A 49 0.69 -22.49 -3.49
CA PRO A 49 -0.43 -23.33 -3.08
C PRO A 49 -0.20 -24.03 -1.73
N GLU A 50 1.01 -24.48 -1.46
CA GLU A 50 1.39 -25.11 -0.20
C GLU A 50 1.47 -24.10 0.94
N LEU A 51 2.09 -22.95 0.66
CA LEU A 51 2.19 -21.85 1.61
C LEU A 51 0.82 -21.28 2.00
N ALA A 52 -0.11 -21.18 1.06
CA ALA A 52 -1.48 -20.73 1.30
C ALA A 52 -2.19 -21.66 2.31
N LYS A 53 -2.05 -22.98 2.13
CA LYS A 53 -2.58 -23.98 3.07
C LYS A 53 -1.92 -23.86 4.44
N LYS A 54 -0.59 -23.77 4.47
CA LYS A 54 0.20 -23.64 5.72
C LYS A 54 -0.15 -22.38 6.51
N TRP A 55 -0.31 -21.26 5.82
CA TRP A 55 -0.61 -19.96 6.45
C TRP A 55 -2.09 -19.71 6.66
N LYS A 56 -2.96 -20.59 6.14
CA LYS A 56 -4.43 -20.43 6.15
C LYS A 56 -4.87 -19.09 5.52
N MET A 57 -4.26 -18.77 4.40
CA MET A 57 -4.47 -17.53 3.65
C MET A 57 -4.99 -17.84 2.25
N GLY A 58 -5.65 -16.86 1.61
CA GLY A 58 -6.01 -16.96 0.19
C GLY A 58 -4.77 -16.98 -0.72
N LEU A 59 -4.89 -17.58 -1.91
CA LEU A 59 -3.78 -17.64 -2.89
C LEU A 59 -3.25 -16.26 -3.25
N GLU A 60 -4.14 -15.29 -3.49
CA GLU A 60 -3.76 -13.91 -3.84
C GLU A 60 -2.98 -13.23 -2.70
N GLU A 61 -3.48 -13.36 -1.47
CA GLU A 61 -2.83 -12.77 -0.29
C GLU A 61 -1.46 -13.41 -0.03
N THR A 62 -1.38 -14.75 -0.19
CA THR A 62 -0.10 -15.48 -0.10
C THR A 62 0.86 -15.03 -1.19
N GLY A 63 0.39 -14.89 -2.45
CA GLY A 63 1.19 -14.39 -3.55
C GLY A 63 1.74 -12.98 -3.31
N ARG A 64 0.96 -12.10 -2.70
CA ARG A 64 1.43 -10.75 -2.30
C ARG A 64 2.51 -10.81 -1.23
N LYS A 65 2.34 -11.69 -0.24
CA LYS A 65 3.30 -11.87 0.87
C LYS A 65 4.65 -12.40 0.38
N VAL A 66 4.65 -13.44 -0.46
CA VAL A 66 5.89 -13.99 -1.01
C VAL A 66 6.58 -13.02 -1.97
N ARG A 67 5.82 -12.19 -2.68
CA ARG A 67 6.39 -11.12 -3.51
C ARG A 67 7.12 -10.08 -2.68
N GLN A 68 6.56 -9.69 -1.54
CA GLN A 68 7.23 -8.78 -0.60
C GLN A 68 8.51 -9.40 -0.03
N ASP A 69 8.49 -10.68 0.34
CA ASP A 69 9.68 -11.42 0.78
C ASP A 69 10.76 -11.46 -0.32
N ALA A 70 10.36 -11.73 -1.58
CA ALA A 70 11.26 -11.73 -2.72
C ALA A 70 11.94 -10.36 -2.92
N PHE A 71 11.21 -9.26 -2.76
CA PHE A 71 11.80 -7.92 -2.86
C PHE A 71 12.80 -7.65 -1.76
N SER A 72 12.50 -8.03 -0.51
CA SER A 72 13.44 -7.89 0.61
C SER A 72 14.70 -8.74 0.41
N ARG A 73 14.57 -9.94 -0.15
CA ARG A 73 15.72 -10.80 -0.50
C ARG A 73 16.53 -10.20 -1.64
N ALA A 74 15.87 -9.68 -2.69
CA ALA A 74 16.54 -9.07 -3.82
C ALA A 74 17.36 -7.85 -3.40
N GLU A 75 16.86 -7.07 -2.46
CA GLU A 75 17.59 -5.97 -1.85
C GLU A 75 18.90 -6.47 -1.20
N ALA A 76 18.82 -7.48 -0.36
CA ALA A 76 20.00 -8.05 0.29
C ALA A 76 20.96 -8.73 -0.70
N ASP A 77 20.43 -9.51 -1.67
CA ASP A 77 21.22 -10.27 -2.63
C ASP A 77 21.94 -9.38 -3.66
N TYR A 78 21.30 -8.29 -4.09
CA TYR A 78 21.84 -7.41 -5.11
C TYR A 78 22.73 -6.32 -4.51
N PHE A 79 22.26 -5.63 -3.48
CA PHE A 79 23.01 -4.52 -2.88
C PHE A 79 24.02 -5.00 -1.83
N GLY A 80 23.73 -6.05 -1.06
CA GLY A 80 24.67 -6.65 -0.13
C GLY A 80 25.92 -7.25 -0.81
N LYS A 81 25.80 -7.70 -2.08
CA LYS A 81 26.94 -8.17 -2.89
C LYS A 81 27.71 -7.01 -3.54
N SER A 82 27.04 -5.90 -3.82
CA SER A 82 27.69 -4.73 -4.41
C SER A 82 28.67 -4.05 -3.44
N GLU A 83 28.35 -3.99 -2.16
CA GLU A 83 29.25 -3.45 -1.14
C GLU A 83 30.51 -4.29 -0.95
N THR A 84 30.45 -5.62 -1.19
CA THR A 84 31.61 -6.52 -1.07
C THR A 84 32.45 -6.64 -2.35
N ALA A 85 31.85 -6.38 -3.53
CA ALA A 85 32.55 -6.48 -4.81
C ALA A 85 33.46 -5.28 -5.09
N ASP A 86 33.14 -4.09 -4.59
CA ASP A 86 33.96 -2.88 -4.76
C ASP A 86 35.26 -2.90 -3.93
N LEU A 87 35.45 -3.86 -3.03
CA LEU A 87 36.70 -4.00 -2.23
C LEU A 87 37.82 -4.76 -2.95
N GLN A 88 37.54 -5.39 -4.11
CA GLN A 88 38.54 -6.22 -4.82
C GLN A 88 38.93 -5.78 -6.23
N GLY A 89 38.32 -4.76 -6.78
CA GLY A 89 38.59 -4.28 -8.14
C GLY A 89 38.79 -2.77 -8.18
N GLY A 90 40.05 -2.32 -8.32
CA GLY A 90 40.44 -0.92 -8.34
C GLY A 90 39.90 -0.08 -9.51
N GLY A 91 38.62 0.23 -9.46
CA GLY A 91 37.92 1.16 -10.34
C GLY A 91 37.07 2.11 -9.53
N ARG A 92 37.53 3.37 -9.34
CA ARG A 92 36.84 4.43 -8.64
C ARG A 92 35.45 4.63 -9.19
N VAL A 93 34.41 4.17 -8.48
CA VAL A 93 33.09 4.81 -8.51
C VAL A 93 32.98 5.67 -7.26
N SER A 94 33.39 6.93 -7.37
CA SER A 94 33.28 7.93 -6.34
C SER A 94 31.84 8.41 -6.25
N ALA A 95 31.00 7.81 -5.41
CA ALA A 95 29.71 8.38 -5.03
C ALA A 95 29.21 7.87 -3.67
N ALA A 96 30.09 7.48 -2.79
CA ALA A 96 29.73 7.31 -1.37
C ALA A 96 29.98 8.62 -0.62
N ARG A 97 29.21 9.66 -0.95
CA ARG A 97 29.03 10.80 -0.05
C ARG A 97 27.71 10.60 0.66
N GLU A 98 27.75 10.23 1.94
CA GLU A 98 26.75 10.44 3.02
C GLU A 98 25.25 10.46 2.61
N GLY A 99 24.81 9.63 1.67
CA GLY A 99 23.43 9.46 1.27
C GLY A 99 23.08 7.98 1.31
N LYS A 100 22.28 7.59 2.28
CA LYS A 100 21.66 6.26 2.35
C LYS A 100 21.11 5.90 0.97
N LEU A 101 21.59 4.81 0.38
CA LEU A 101 21.14 4.32 -0.93
C LEU A 101 19.60 4.24 -0.91
N ARG A 102 18.92 4.93 -1.85
CA ARG A 102 17.45 4.92 -1.91
C ARG A 102 16.99 3.85 -2.89
N ILE A 103 16.61 2.70 -2.36
CA ILE A 103 16.02 1.63 -3.16
C ILE A 103 14.56 1.97 -3.48
N ARG A 104 14.14 1.65 -4.72
CA ARG A 104 12.77 1.76 -5.19
C ARG A 104 12.35 0.48 -5.90
N ILE A 105 11.16 0.00 -5.61
CA ILE A 105 10.56 -1.16 -6.25
C ILE A 105 9.61 -0.65 -7.33
N ALA A 106 9.96 -0.86 -8.59
CA ALA A 106 9.11 -0.49 -9.72
C ALA A 106 8.11 -1.61 -10.05
N LEU A 107 6.82 -1.29 -10.03
CA LEU A 107 5.75 -2.20 -10.43
C LEU A 107 5.06 -1.70 -11.69
N ALA A 108 4.74 -2.61 -12.62
CA ALA A 108 4.13 -2.30 -13.91
C ALA A 108 2.59 -2.19 -13.83
N HIS A 109 2.04 -1.57 -12.78
CA HIS A 109 0.63 -1.21 -12.78
C HIS A 109 0.37 -0.11 -13.81
N ASN A 110 -0.77 -0.18 -14.47
CA ASN A 110 -1.19 0.71 -15.54
C ASN A 110 -2.56 1.36 -15.23
N GLU A 111 -3.07 2.17 -16.13
CA GLU A 111 -4.32 2.91 -16.00
C GLU A 111 -5.54 1.98 -15.81
N ASN A 112 -5.57 0.83 -16.50
CA ASN A 112 -6.64 -0.16 -16.34
C ASN A 112 -6.66 -0.74 -14.92
N ASP A 113 -5.50 -0.99 -14.29
CA ASP A 113 -5.42 -1.47 -12.90
C ASP A 113 -6.00 -0.43 -11.92
N VAL A 114 -5.84 0.87 -12.21
CA VAL A 114 -6.46 1.95 -11.42
C VAL A 114 -7.97 1.88 -11.52
N ALA A 115 -8.52 1.78 -12.72
CA ALA A 115 -9.96 1.68 -12.95
C ALA A 115 -10.57 0.42 -12.30
N GLU A 116 -9.92 -0.73 -12.45
CA GLU A 116 -10.32 -1.98 -11.80
C GLU A 116 -10.40 -1.84 -10.27
N THR A 117 -9.36 -1.25 -9.69
CA THR A 117 -9.27 -1.07 -8.24
C THR A 117 -10.29 -0.06 -7.74
N LEU A 118 -10.52 1.03 -8.48
CA LEU A 118 -11.53 2.03 -8.18
C LEU A 118 -12.92 1.40 -8.13
N LEU A 119 -13.32 0.69 -9.18
CA LEU A 119 -14.62 0.01 -9.27
C LEU A 119 -14.77 -1.05 -8.19
N HIS A 120 -13.75 -1.88 -7.98
CA HIS A 120 -13.76 -2.90 -6.93
C HIS A 120 -13.98 -2.29 -5.54
N ASN A 121 -13.28 -1.21 -5.22
CA ASN A 121 -13.42 -0.52 -3.94
C ASN A 121 -14.78 0.18 -3.81
N LEU A 122 -15.27 0.82 -4.88
CA LEU A 122 -16.57 1.47 -4.91
C LEU A 122 -17.71 0.47 -4.63
N CYS A 123 -17.69 -0.70 -5.28
CA CYS A 123 -18.69 -1.75 -5.09
C CYS A 123 -18.68 -2.34 -3.66
N ARG A 124 -17.53 -2.32 -2.97
CA ARG A 124 -17.42 -2.80 -1.59
C ARG A 124 -17.78 -1.75 -0.54
N GLY A 125 -17.96 -0.50 -0.97
CA GLY A 125 -18.10 0.64 -0.09
C GLY A 125 -16.75 1.05 0.50
N THR A 126 -16.33 2.27 0.20
CA THR A 126 -15.04 2.80 0.64
C THR A 126 -15.12 4.31 0.87
N GLY A 127 -14.18 4.84 1.66
CA GLY A 127 -13.92 6.28 1.76
C GLY A 127 -12.95 6.77 0.68
N LEU A 128 -12.57 8.06 0.75
CA LEU A 128 -11.70 8.69 -0.24
C LEU A 128 -10.36 7.94 -0.43
N LYS A 129 -9.76 7.43 0.65
CA LYS A 129 -8.51 6.64 0.57
C LYS A 129 -8.62 5.43 -0.35
N GLY A 130 -9.75 4.73 -0.35
CA GLY A 130 -9.94 3.59 -1.27
C GLY A 130 -10.34 4.03 -2.68
N LEU A 131 -11.03 5.15 -2.85
CA LEU A 131 -11.33 5.74 -4.16
C LEU A 131 -10.08 6.33 -4.82
N ALA A 132 -9.08 6.76 -4.06
CA ALA A 132 -7.76 7.14 -4.56
C ALA A 132 -7.04 5.97 -5.28
N SER A 133 -7.54 4.74 -5.12
CA SER A 133 -7.12 3.54 -5.86
C SER A 133 -5.62 3.24 -5.72
N ILE A 134 -4.90 3.18 -6.85
CA ILE A 134 -3.47 2.88 -6.91
C ILE A 134 -2.69 4.19 -7.06
N LEU A 135 -1.79 4.47 -6.12
CA LEU A 135 -0.96 5.68 -6.15
C LEU A 135 0.29 5.48 -7.02
N PRO A 136 0.77 6.52 -7.71
CA PRO A 136 2.03 6.48 -8.49
C PRO A 136 3.23 6.11 -7.61
N VAL A 137 3.26 6.63 -6.38
CA VAL A 137 4.30 6.37 -5.38
C VAL A 137 3.62 6.03 -4.06
N ARG A 138 4.09 4.96 -3.42
CA ARG A 138 3.66 4.58 -2.09
C ARG A 138 4.83 3.90 -1.37
N ASP A 139 5.33 4.52 -0.33
CA ASP A 139 6.51 4.08 0.40
C ASP A 139 7.71 3.91 -0.56
N GLU A 140 8.27 2.71 -0.67
CA GLU A 140 9.37 2.38 -1.57
C GLU A 140 8.90 1.95 -2.97
N ILE A 141 7.61 1.78 -3.17
CA ILE A 141 7.02 1.33 -4.43
C ILE A 141 6.73 2.51 -5.35
N ILE A 142 7.21 2.43 -6.58
CA ILE A 142 6.88 3.35 -7.68
C ILE A 142 6.16 2.60 -8.81
N ARG A 143 5.37 3.32 -9.60
CA ARG A 143 4.61 2.77 -10.74
C ARG A 143 4.80 3.65 -11.96
N PRO A 144 5.94 3.48 -12.67
CA PRO A 144 6.35 4.41 -13.72
C PRO A 144 5.38 4.49 -14.92
N ILE A 145 4.64 3.41 -15.19
CA ILE A 145 3.71 3.31 -16.32
C ILE A 145 2.23 3.43 -15.93
N LEU A 146 1.94 3.95 -14.73
CA LEU A 146 0.56 4.08 -14.23
C LEU A 146 -0.30 5.03 -15.09
N CYS A 147 0.33 5.94 -15.84
CA CYS A 147 -0.31 6.89 -16.75
C CYS A 147 -0.58 6.33 -18.15
N LEU A 148 -0.22 5.08 -18.43
CA LEU A 148 -0.44 4.43 -19.72
C LEU A 148 -1.57 3.41 -19.61
N ASN A 149 -2.43 3.35 -20.64
CA ASN A 149 -3.41 2.28 -20.74
C ASN A 149 -2.78 1.00 -21.34
N LYS A 150 -3.48 -0.12 -21.19
CA LYS A 150 -3.00 -1.43 -21.66
C LYS A 150 -2.73 -1.43 -23.17
N GLN A 151 -3.56 -0.77 -23.97
CA GLN A 151 -3.39 -0.75 -25.43
C GLN A 151 -2.15 0.05 -25.86
N GLU A 152 -1.88 1.17 -25.20
CA GLU A 152 -0.68 1.97 -25.45
C GLU A 152 0.59 1.16 -25.15
N ILE A 153 0.59 0.39 -24.04
CA ILE A 153 1.69 -0.49 -23.66
C ILE A 153 1.91 -1.57 -24.72
N VAL A 154 0.84 -2.28 -25.12
CA VAL A 154 0.92 -3.36 -26.13
C VAL A 154 1.40 -2.80 -27.48
N ASN A 155 0.87 -1.67 -27.92
CA ASN A 155 1.29 -1.02 -29.16
C ASN A 155 2.77 -0.65 -29.13
N TYR A 156 3.27 -0.15 -28.00
CA TYR A 156 4.70 0.14 -27.83
C TYR A 156 5.55 -1.13 -27.90
N LEU A 157 5.17 -2.21 -27.20
CA LEU A 157 5.89 -3.48 -27.23
C LEU A 157 5.96 -4.07 -28.65
N ILE A 158 4.86 -4.01 -29.43
CA ILE A 158 4.82 -4.47 -30.81
C ILE A 158 5.74 -3.60 -31.69
N LYS A 159 5.64 -2.28 -31.58
CA LYS A 159 6.46 -1.33 -32.34
C LYS A 159 7.97 -1.54 -32.12
N GLU A 160 8.37 -1.73 -30.87
CA GLU A 160 9.77 -1.93 -30.49
C GLU A 160 10.22 -3.39 -30.57
N GLN A 161 9.36 -4.30 -31.06
CA GLN A 161 9.63 -5.74 -31.16
C GLN A 161 10.10 -6.37 -29.83
N ILE A 162 9.51 -5.91 -28.71
CA ILE A 162 9.80 -6.44 -27.40
C ILE A 162 8.91 -7.66 -27.15
N PRO A 163 9.48 -8.85 -26.87
CA PRO A 163 8.69 -10.03 -26.57
C PRO A 163 7.91 -9.85 -25.26
N TYR A 164 6.66 -10.28 -25.26
CA TYR A 164 5.82 -10.31 -24.07
C TYR A 164 4.96 -11.57 -24.03
N VAL A 165 4.54 -11.94 -22.85
CA VAL A 165 3.67 -13.09 -22.62
C VAL A 165 2.33 -12.65 -22.05
N THR A 166 1.26 -13.37 -22.41
CA THR A 166 -0.06 -13.17 -21.82
C THR A 166 -0.26 -14.24 -20.75
N ASP A 167 -0.53 -13.81 -19.54
CA ASP A 167 -0.83 -14.70 -18.42
C ASP A 167 -2.21 -15.33 -18.59
N SER A 168 -2.28 -16.67 -18.66
CA SER A 168 -3.52 -17.41 -18.85
C SER A 168 -4.52 -17.23 -17.69
N THR A 169 -4.04 -16.95 -16.47
CA THR A 169 -4.93 -16.67 -15.32
C THR A 169 -5.71 -15.36 -15.48
N ASN A 170 -5.25 -14.48 -16.35
CA ASN A 170 -6.03 -13.29 -16.74
C ASN A 170 -7.27 -13.63 -17.59
N LEU A 171 -7.39 -14.87 -18.08
CA LEU A 171 -8.52 -15.30 -18.92
C LEU A 171 -9.66 -15.94 -18.12
N THR A 172 -9.49 -16.16 -16.81
CA THR A 172 -10.53 -16.75 -15.94
C THR A 172 -11.24 -15.69 -15.14
N ASP A 173 -12.57 -15.82 -15.00
CA ASP A 173 -13.43 -14.90 -14.24
C ASP A 173 -13.64 -15.34 -12.78
N ASP A 174 -12.77 -16.18 -12.23
CA ASP A 174 -12.88 -16.72 -10.88
C ASP A 174 -12.75 -15.64 -9.80
N TYR A 175 -12.09 -14.54 -10.12
CA TYR A 175 -11.87 -13.43 -9.21
C TYR A 175 -12.69 -12.20 -9.61
N THR A 176 -13.24 -11.49 -8.62
CA THR A 176 -14.03 -10.26 -8.84
C THR A 176 -13.31 -9.23 -9.72
N ARG A 177 -11.98 -9.14 -9.59
CA ARG A 177 -11.15 -8.23 -10.37
C ARG A 177 -11.13 -8.60 -11.85
N ASN A 178 -11.06 -9.89 -12.17
CA ASN A 178 -11.11 -10.37 -13.55
C ASN A 178 -12.48 -10.11 -14.18
N LYS A 179 -13.58 -10.26 -13.41
CA LYS A 179 -14.94 -9.89 -13.89
C LYS A 179 -15.02 -8.41 -14.24
N ILE A 180 -14.46 -7.53 -13.40
CA ILE A 180 -14.40 -6.10 -13.70
C ILE A 180 -13.62 -5.87 -15.00
N ARG A 181 -12.45 -6.48 -15.16
CA ARG A 181 -11.56 -6.36 -16.32
C ARG A 181 -12.21 -6.83 -17.61
N HIS A 182 -12.89 -8.00 -17.60
CA HIS A 182 -13.35 -8.66 -18.82
C HIS A 182 -14.79 -8.35 -19.17
N GLN A 183 -15.61 -8.01 -18.18
CA GLN A 183 -17.06 -7.84 -18.40
C GLN A 183 -17.49 -6.40 -18.18
N ILE A 184 -17.02 -5.72 -17.14
CA ILE A 184 -17.54 -4.39 -16.78
C ILE A 184 -16.82 -3.29 -17.55
N LEU A 185 -15.48 -3.25 -17.52
CA LEU A 185 -14.72 -2.20 -18.19
C LEU A 185 -14.99 -2.16 -19.70
N PRO A 186 -15.01 -3.30 -20.45
CA PRO A 186 -15.35 -3.26 -21.87
C PRO A 186 -16.74 -2.70 -22.15
N ILE A 187 -17.77 -3.07 -21.36
CA ILE A 187 -19.11 -2.51 -21.50
C ILE A 187 -19.11 -0.99 -21.29
N LEU A 188 -18.37 -0.51 -20.30
CA LEU A 188 -18.27 0.93 -20.04
C LEU A 188 -17.58 1.67 -21.18
N GLU A 189 -16.52 1.10 -21.75
CA GLU A 189 -15.80 1.71 -22.87
C GLU A 189 -16.59 1.64 -24.18
N GLU A 190 -17.30 0.56 -24.47
CA GLU A 190 -18.04 0.36 -25.71
C GLU A 190 -19.40 1.06 -25.72
N GLN A 191 -20.12 1.04 -24.59
CA GLN A 191 -21.53 1.45 -24.53
C GLN A 191 -21.78 2.76 -23.80
N VAL A 192 -20.82 3.24 -22.99
CA VAL A 192 -20.99 4.46 -22.20
C VAL A 192 -20.01 5.54 -22.66
N ASN A 193 -18.71 5.28 -22.60
CA ASN A 193 -17.71 6.25 -23.01
C ASN A 193 -16.36 5.55 -23.31
N ALA A 194 -15.86 5.70 -24.52
CA ALA A 194 -14.58 5.10 -24.96
C ALA A 194 -13.37 5.51 -24.10
N SER A 195 -13.47 6.61 -23.35
CA SER A 195 -12.44 7.08 -22.42
C SER A 195 -12.75 6.74 -20.96
N ALA A 196 -13.66 5.81 -20.68
CA ALA A 196 -14.11 5.49 -19.31
C ALA A 196 -12.95 5.14 -18.37
N VAL A 197 -12.01 4.31 -18.83
CA VAL A 197 -10.82 3.91 -18.05
C VAL A 197 -9.97 5.13 -17.69
N ARG A 198 -9.68 6.00 -18.66
CA ARG A 198 -8.91 7.23 -18.45
C ARG A 198 -9.61 8.16 -17.46
N HIS A 199 -10.90 8.43 -17.63
CA HIS A 199 -11.65 9.29 -16.73
C HIS A 199 -11.69 8.74 -15.30
N MET A 200 -11.77 7.42 -15.14
CA MET A 200 -11.68 6.78 -13.82
C MET A 200 -10.30 6.99 -13.18
N ALA A 201 -9.21 6.86 -13.95
CA ALA A 201 -7.86 7.08 -13.45
C ALA A 201 -7.62 8.56 -13.08
N GLU A 202 -8.08 9.49 -13.90
CA GLU A 202 -8.04 10.93 -13.60
C GLU A 202 -8.85 11.25 -12.34
N THR A 203 -10.06 10.69 -12.20
CA THR A 203 -10.88 10.86 -11.00
C THR A 203 -10.17 10.31 -9.76
N ALA A 204 -9.57 9.13 -9.83
CA ALA A 204 -8.80 8.56 -8.73
C ALA A 204 -7.62 9.46 -8.32
N SER A 205 -6.95 10.07 -9.29
CA SER A 205 -5.87 11.04 -9.06
C SER A 205 -6.35 12.29 -8.32
N LEU A 206 -7.48 12.86 -8.74
CA LEU A 206 -8.09 14.03 -8.06
C LEU A 206 -8.51 13.69 -6.63
N VAL A 207 -9.14 12.52 -6.45
CA VAL A 207 -9.52 12.02 -5.11
C VAL A 207 -8.31 11.80 -4.22
N SER A 208 -7.20 11.32 -4.79
CA SER A 208 -5.93 11.15 -4.05
C SER A 208 -5.39 12.47 -3.52
N GLN A 209 -5.42 13.53 -4.34
CA GLN A 209 -4.98 14.87 -3.93
C GLN A 209 -5.86 15.44 -2.82
N ALA A 210 -7.17 15.26 -2.93
CA ALA A 210 -8.12 15.67 -1.90
C ALA A 210 -7.91 14.90 -0.58
N GLU A 211 -7.73 13.58 -0.67
CA GLU A 211 -7.47 12.72 0.50
C GLU A 211 -6.18 13.08 1.21
N GLU A 212 -5.11 13.33 0.46
CA GLU A 212 -3.82 13.78 1.01
C GLU A 212 -3.94 15.13 1.71
N TYR A 213 -4.67 16.08 1.13
CA TYR A 213 -4.93 17.36 1.76
C TYR A 213 -5.68 17.19 3.08
N LEU A 214 -6.77 16.43 3.09
CA LEU A 214 -7.59 16.19 4.28
C LEU A 214 -6.81 15.44 5.36
N SER A 215 -6.00 14.45 4.97
CA SER A 215 -5.12 13.73 5.90
C SER A 215 -4.11 14.69 6.56
N ARG A 216 -3.48 15.57 5.80
CA ARG A 216 -2.57 16.60 6.34
C ARG A 216 -3.28 17.59 7.27
N GLN A 217 -4.53 17.98 6.97
CA GLN A 217 -5.31 18.80 7.90
C GLN A 217 -5.62 18.04 9.19
N GLY A 218 -5.96 16.74 9.09
CA GLY A 218 -6.14 15.87 10.26
C GLY A 218 -4.89 15.82 11.15
N GLU A 219 -3.69 15.70 10.58
CA GLU A 219 -2.42 15.76 11.32
C GLU A 219 -2.23 17.10 12.05
N ARG A 220 -2.52 18.21 11.37
CA ARG A 220 -2.43 19.54 11.96
C ARG A 220 -3.37 19.68 13.14
N LEU A 221 -4.60 19.17 12.99
CA LEU A 221 -5.60 19.22 14.04
C LEU A 221 -5.17 18.39 15.26
N VAL A 222 -4.61 17.18 15.04
CA VAL A 222 -4.04 16.35 16.12
C VAL A 222 -2.86 17.08 16.79
N LYS A 223 -1.93 17.68 16.03
CA LYS A 223 -0.81 18.44 16.58
C LYS A 223 -1.27 19.66 17.38
N LYS A 224 -2.39 20.28 17.04
CA LYS A 224 -2.93 21.47 17.72
C LYS A 224 -3.65 21.13 19.01
N TYR A 225 -4.39 20.03 19.06
CA TYR A 225 -5.34 19.70 20.13
C TYR A 225 -5.09 18.35 20.78
N GLY A 226 -4.13 17.58 20.29
CA GLY A 226 -3.71 16.30 20.83
C GLY A 226 -2.55 16.44 21.80
N GLU A 227 -2.53 15.60 22.81
CA GLU A 227 -1.47 15.52 23.81
C GLU A 227 -1.08 14.04 24.00
N ASN A 228 0.22 13.75 23.93
CA ASN A 228 0.72 12.45 24.34
C ASN A 228 0.69 12.35 25.86
N ARG A 229 -0.01 11.37 26.40
CA ARG A 229 -0.11 11.07 27.81
C ARG A 229 0.40 9.65 28.08
N GLU A 230 0.73 9.35 29.32
CA GLU A 230 1.25 8.04 29.75
C GLU A 230 0.46 6.85 29.21
N ARG A 231 -0.86 6.99 29.06
CA ARG A 231 -1.78 5.92 28.65
C ARG A 231 -2.22 5.98 27.19
N GLY A 232 -1.69 6.91 26.38
CA GLY A 232 -2.07 7.10 25.00
C GLY A 232 -2.18 8.56 24.58
N ILE A 233 -2.97 8.81 23.55
CA ILE A 233 -3.15 10.14 22.96
C ILE A 233 -4.49 10.73 23.42
N PHE A 234 -4.43 11.87 24.08
CA PHE A 234 -5.60 12.63 24.48
C PHE A 234 -5.97 13.64 23.40
N LEU A 235 -7.26 13.68 23.03
CA LEU A 235 -7.84 14.66 22.12
C LEU A 235 -8.82 15.54 22.91
N SER A 236 -8.56 16.85 22.98
CA SER A 236 -9.42 17.80 23.69
C SER A 236 -10.77 17.99 23.00
N GLU A 237 -11.79 18.51 23.72
CA GLU A 237 -13.10 18.82 23.09
C GLU A 237 -12.97 19.83 21.95
N ALA A 238 -12.01 20.73 22.00
CA ALA A 238 -11.76 21.72 20.96
C ALA A 238 -11.37 21.05 19.61
N PHE A 239 -10.74 19.86 19.65
CA PHE A 239 -10.42 19.07 18.46
C PHE A 239 -11.64 18.82 17.57
N TRP A 240 -12.79 18.48 18.14
CA TRP A 240 -14.02 18.24 17.37
C TRP A 240 -14.81 19.50 17.03
N ARG A 241 -14.58 20.60 17.76
CA ARG A 241 -15.32 21.85 17.55
C ARG A 241 -14.69 22.75 16.51
N ASP A 242 -13.34 22.71 16.37
CA ASP A 242 -12.62 23.60 15.44
C ASP A 242 -12.93 23.24 13.99
N GLU A 243 -12.67 22.01 13.58
CA GLU A 243 -12.90 21.52 12.22
C GLU A 243 -13.57 20.14 12.23
N PRO A 244 -14.90 20.04 12.44
CA PRO A 244 -15.58 18.75 12.59
C PRO A 244 -15.42 17.83 11.37
N ALA A 245 -15.38 18.37 10.15
CA ALA A 245 -15.18 17.59 8.93
C ALA A 245 -13.79 16.94 8.86
N ILE A 246 -12.80 17.56 9.48
CA ILE A 246 -11.40 17.09 9.50
C ILE A 246 -11.14 16.19 10.71
N ALA A 247 -11.91 16.31 11.79
CA ALA A 247 -11.70 15.54 13.01
C ALA A 247 -11.65 14.01 12.74
N SER A 248 -12.45 13.50 11.79
CA SER A 248 -12.44 12.10 11.42
C SER A 248 -11.09 11.63 10.86
N TYR A 249 -10.40 12.47 10.11
CA TYR A 249 -9.06 12.19 9.59
C TYR A 249 -8.01 12.16 10.70
N GLY A 250 -8.09 13.11 11.63
CA GLY A 250 -7.20 13.13 12.79
C GLY A 250 -7.40 11.90 13.70
N VAL A 251 -8.64 11.50 13.96
CA VAL A 251 -8.92 10.27 14.74
C VAL A 251 -8.35 9.04 14.05
N LEU A 252 -8.50 8.92 12.72
CA LEU A 252 -7.94 7.80 11.97
C LEU A 252 -6.40 7.75 12.01
N GLN A 253 -5.73 8.90 12.09
CA GLN A 253 -4.29 8.96 12.27
C GLN A 253 -3.86 8.53 13.67
N VAL A 254 -4.57 8.98 14.71
CA VAL A 254 -4.33 8.50 16.07
C VAL A 254 -4.49 6.98 16.16
N PHE A 255 -5.49 6.40 15.47
CA PHE A 255 -5.62 4.96 15.37
C PHE A 255 -4.41 4.31 14.70
N GLU A 256 -3.95 4.87 13.58
CA GLU A 256 -2.79 4.36 12.83
C GLU A 256 -1.49 4.45 13.66
N GLU A 257 -1.30 5.54 14.39
CA GLU A 257 -0.16 5.73 15.29
C GLU A 257 -0.15 4.70 16.43
N LEU A 258 -1.29 4.50 17.10
CA LEU A 258 -1.40 3.57 18.22
C LEU A 258 -1.35 2.10 17.80
N ALA A 259 -1.93 1.74 16.65
CA ALA A 259 -2.02 0.35 16.18
C ALA A 259 -0.87 -0.06 15.25
N GLY A 260 -0.05 0.89 14.76
CA GLY A 260 0.95 0.68 13.70
C GLY A 260 0.34 0.34 12.34
N LYS A 261 -0.98 0.43 12.17
CA LYS A 261 -1.71 0.11 10.93
C LYS A 261 -3.11 0.69 10.95
N ARG A 262 -3.65 1.00 9.76
CA ARG A 262 -4.99 1.59 9.58
C ARG A 262 -6.06 0.55 9.17
N LYS A 263 -5.66 -0.68 8.87
CA LYS A 263 -6.58 -1.74 8.47
C LYS A 263 -7.62 -1.96 9.58
N ASP A 264 -8.86 -2.28 9.19
CA ASP A 264 -10.00 -2.59 10.08
C ASP A 264 -10.59 -1.40 10.88
N PHE A 265 -10.02 -0.20 10.79
CA PHE A 265 -10.66 1.02 11.28
C PHE A 265 -11.63 1.57 10.23
N THR A 266 -12.87 1.78 10.65
CA THR A 266 -13.97 2.24 9.78
C THR A 266 -14.55 3.58 10.27
N ALA A 267 -15.37 4.22 9.42
CA ALA A 267 -16.11 5.41 9.81
C ALA A 267 -17.02 5.17 11.04
N ALA A 268 -17.51 3.94 11.25
CA ALA A 268 -18.27 3.58 12.42
C ALA A 268 -17.46 3.71 13.72
N HIS A 269 -16.19 3.30 13.70
CA HIS A 269 -15.30 3.47 14.86
C HIS A 269 -15.06 4.94 15.18
N VAL A 270 -14.83 5.77 14.16
CA VAL A 270 -14.66 7.24 14.33
C VAL A 270 -15.91 7.85 14.96
N LYS A 271 -17.10 7.55 14.42
CA LYS A 271 -18.38 8.02 14.98
C LYS A 271 -18.61 7.55 16.40
N SER A 272 -18.22 6.32 16.72
CA SER A 272 -18.32 5.77 18.09
C SER A 272 -17.43 6.55 19.06
N VAL A 273 -16.20 6.90 18.66
CA VAL A 273 -15.30 7.74 19.46
C VAL A 273 -15.91 9.12 19.67
N GLU A 274 -16.37 9.77 18.61
CA GLU A 274 -17.00 11.09 18.69
C GLU A 274 -18.21 11.09 19.63
N SER A 275 -19.03 10.02 19.59
CA SER A 275 -20.22 9.89 20.43
C SER A 275 -19.91 9.89 21.94
N LEU A 276 -18.70 9.51 22.34
CA LEU A 276 -18.27 9.58 23.74
C LEU A 276 -18.34 10.98 24.32
N LEU A 277 -18.20 12.05 23.48
CA LEU A 277 -18.32 13.44 23.96
C LEU A 277 -19.67 13.75 24.59
N LYS A 278 -20.71 13.03 24.17
CA LYS A 278 -22.09 13.19 24.69
C LYS A 278 -22.35 12.34 25.93
N LEU A 279 -21.40 11.49 26.31
CA LEU A 279 -21.55 10.56 27.45
C LEU A 279 -20.83 11.10 28.69
N GLN A 280 -21.17 10.50 29.83
CA GLN A 280 -20.52 10.81 31.11
C GLN A 280 -19.03 10.43 31.09
N VAL A 281 -18.21 11.17 31.83
CA VAL A 281 -16.81 10.86 32.08
C VAL A 281 -16.68 9.44 32.65
N GLY A 282 -15.66 8.70 32.20
CA GLY A 282 -15.44 7.31 32.56
C GLY A 282 -16.08 6.30 31.57
N ARG A 283 -16.96 6.73 30.64
CA ARG A 283 -17.47 5.86 29.59
C ARG A 283 -16.37 5.48 28.60
N ARG A 284 -16.35 4.20 28.21
CA ARG A 284 -15.33 3.60 27.34
C ARG A 284 -15.95 2.80 26.23
N ILE A 285 -15.29 2.80 25.07
CA ILE A 285 -15.57 1.90 23.93
C ILE A 285 -14.32 1.12 23.57
N ASN A 286 -14.50 -0.11 23.12
CA ASN A 286 -13.42 -0.95 22.60
C ASN A 286 -13.26 -0.72 21.10
N LEU A 287 -12.01 -0.77 20.64
CA LEU A 287 -11.58 -0.57 19.28
C LEU A 287 -10.77 -1.79 18.81
N PRO A 288 -10.55 -1.97 17.50
CA PRO A 288 -9.64 -2.99 16.97
C PRO A 288 -8.23 -2.89 17.58
N TYR A 289 -7.48 -4.01 17.50
CA TYR A 289 -6.06 -4.10 17.92
C TYR A 289 -5.82 -3.79 19.41
N ASP A 290 -6.73 -4.25 20.25
CA ASP A 290 -6.70 -4.04 21.71
C ASP A 290 -6.63 -2.57 22.14
N LEU A 291 -7.07 -1.66 21.27
CA LEU A 291 -7.25 -0.25 21.61
C LEU A 291 -8.62 0.00 22.26
N ALA A 292 -8.71 1.13 22.93
CA ALA A 292 -9.95 1.66 23.47
C ALA A 292 -9.94 3.21 23.41
N ALA A 293 -11.13 3.78 23.50
CA ALA A 293 -11.32 5.20 23.73
C ALA A 293 -12.07 5.42 25.04
N LEU A 294 -11.59 6.34 25.87
CA LEU A 294 -12.12 6.67 27.19
C LEU A 294 -12.55 8.14 27.24
N ARG A 295 -13.79 8.40 27.63
CA ARG A 295 -14.25 9.76 27.94
C ARG A 295 -13.60 10.24 29.23
N THR A 296 -12.83 11.31 29.16
CA THR A 296 -12.18 11.97 30.30
C THR A 296 -12.67 13.41 30.41
N TYR A 297 -12.28 14.10 31.49
CA TYR A 297 -12.55 15.54 31.62
C TYR A 297 -11.87 16.29 30.46
N GLY A 298 -12.64 17.11 29.75
CA GLY A 298 -12.16 17.98 28.68
C GLY A 298 -11.87 17.29 27.33
N GLY A 299 -12.07 15.97 27.19
CA GLY A 299 -11.79 15.28 25.93
C GLY A 299 -11.92 13.77 25.98
N ILE A 300 -11.25 13.11 25.04
CA ILE A 300 -11.21 11.66 24.89
C ILE A 300 -9.75 11.20 24.87
N LEU A 301 -9.44 10.16 25.65
CA LEU A 301 -8.15 9.50 25.67
C LEU A 301 -8.24 8.21 24.85
N LEU A 302 -7.35 8.06 23.88
CA LEU A 302 -7.22 6.87 23.00
C LEU A 302 -5.93 6.14 23.39
N GLY A 303 -5.99 4.84 23.57
CA GLY A 303 -4.80 4.06 23.97
C GLY A 303 -5.10 2.58 24.09
N GLU A 304 -4.14 1.81 24.62
CA GLU A 304 -4.29 0.39 24.84
C GLU A 304 -5.40 0.10 25.85
N ARG A 305 -6.24 -0.90 25.54
CA ARG A 305 -7.39 -1.27 26.37
C ARG A 305 -7.03 -1.60 27.82
N GLN A 306 -5.88 -2.25 28.03
CA GLN A 306 -5.40 -2.63 29.35
C GLN A 306 -5.03 -1.39 30.17
N LEU A 307 -4.29 -0.44 29.58
CA LEU A 307 -3.87 0.77 30.26
C LEU A 307 -5.05 1.69 30.60
N LEU A 308 -6.06 1.76 29.72
CA LEU A 308 -7.27 2.55 29.96
C LEU A 308 -8.26 1.88 30.94
N GLY A 309 -8.03 0.63 31.32
CA GLY A 309 -8.79 -0.08 32.34
C GLY A 309 -8.22 0.02 33.74
N MET A 310 -6.99 0.52 33.91
CA MET A 310 -6.34 0.68 35.22
C MET A 310 -6.79 1.98 35.89
N SER A 311 -7.07 1.91 37.20
CA SER A 311 -7.27 3.13 38.02
C SER A 311 -5.92 3.82 38.26
N ASP A 312 -5.93 5.16 38.44
CA ASP A 312 -4.71 5.95 38.66
C ASP A 312 -3.83 5.46 39.84
N ARG A 313 -4.43 4.72 40.79
CA ARG A 313 -3.71 4.13 41.94
C ARG A 313 -2.77 2.97 41.57
N ASN A 314 -2.93 2.33 40.41
CA ASN A 314 -2.14 1.14 40.04
C ASN A 314 -0.94 1.45 39.11
N LEU A 315 -0.76 2.68 38.68
CA LEU A 315 0.35 3.07 37.80
C LEU A 315 1.60 3.51 38.55
N SER A 316 1.43 4.12 39.73
CA SER A 316 2.55 4.55 40.59
C SER A 316 3.33 3.39 41.24
N SER A 317 2.89 2.16 41.12
CA SER A 317 3.53 0.97 41.73
C SER A 317 4.40 0.14 40.78
N LYS A 318 4.62 0.57 39.53
CA LYS A 318 5.52 -0.10 38.57
C LYS A 318 6.87 0.59 38.31
N GLU A 319 7.14 1.69 39.00
CA GLU A 319 8.46 2.33 39.03
C GLU A 319 9.09 2.11 40.40
N TYR A 320 9.59 0.89 40.64
CA TYR A 320 10.66 0.61 41.61
C TYR A 320 11.38 -0.67 41.18
#